data_1e4bab12b1cf74414bb8699662cc0620
#
_entry.id   1e4bab12b1cf74414bb8699662cc0620
#
_cell.length_a   1.000
_cell.length_b   1.000
_cell.length_c   1.000
_cell.angle_alpha   90.00
_cell.angle_beta   90.00
_cell.angle_gamma   90.00
#
_symmetry.space_group_name_H-M   'P 1'
#
loop_
_entity.id
_entity.type
_entity.pdbx_description
1 polymer ?
#
loop_
_entity_poly.entity_id
_entity_poly.type
_entity_poly.pdbx_seq_one_letter_code
_entity_poly.pdbx_strand_id
1 'polypeptide(L)'
;MTALDLSAAGGYTTELLARAIGPSGKVFGQSRPRPTGQASPAPAAPEGNANPSATPAATPAAPPAAPRPSPVALAERDKALQGKAAPIVAVVQPFEEPVPADFTDARLDLVSLMFNYHDLGFMGVDRARMNAAVFRALKSGGVYVIADHAGRPDTGISESGTLHRIEPAFLRKEVEAAGFKFAAEASFLSNPNDPKDKNTPDPPQPKDEFVMKFVKP
;
A
#
# COMPACT_ATOMS: atom_id res chain seq x y z
N MET A 1 -9.99 -12.34 -12.71
CA MET A 1 -9.30 -12.08 -11.44
C MET A 1 -9.84 -10.80 -10.83
N THR A 2 -10.09 -10.79 -9.52
CA THR A 2 -10.55 -9.59 -8.79
C THR A 2 -9.54 -9.23 -7.71
N ALA A 3 -9.04 -8.00 -7.71
CA ALA A 3 -8.04 -7.53 -6.76
C ALA A 3 -8.53 -6.32 -5.96
N LEU A 4 -7.94 -6.13 -4.78
CA LEU A 4 -8.11 -4.96 -3.93
C LEU A 4 -6.73 -4.37 -3.62
N ASP A 5 -6.55 -3.10 -3.93
CA ASP A 5 -5.40 -2.30 -3.55
C ASP A 5 -5.78 -1.46 -2.33
N LEU A 6 -5.24 -1.82 -1.16
CA LEU A 6 -5.45 -1.09 0.10
C LEU A 6 -4.61 0.17 0.11
N SER A 7 -5.19 1.25 0.64
CA SER A 7 -4.52 2.55 0.66
C SER A 7 -4.05 3.02 -0.72
N ALA A 8 -4.92 2.91 -1.71
CA ALA A 8 -4.59 3.14 -3.13
C ALA A 8 -4.04 4.54 -3.45
N ALA A 9 -4.24 5.54 -2.58
CA ALA A 9 -3.76 6.91 -2.73
C ALA A 9 -4.01 7.48 -4.15
N GLY A 10 -2.98 7.80 -4.92
CA GLY A 10 -3.07 8.26 -6.31
C GLY A 10 -3.31 7.15 -7.33
N GLY A 11 -3.45 5.88 -6.92
CA GLY A 11 -3.85 4.75 -7.74
C GLY A 11 -2.74 4.17 -8.64
N TYR A 12 -1.46 4.41 -8.35
CA TYR A 12 -0.37 3.88 -9.17
C TYR A 12 -0.36 2.34 -9.16
N THR A 13 -0.34 1.73 -7.97
CA THR A 13 -0.41 0.27 -7.81
C THR A 13 -1.71 -0.29 -8.39
N THR A 14 -2.84 0.39 -8.13
CA THR A 14 -4.16 0.02 -8.67
C THR A 14 -4.14 -0.06 -10.20
N GLU A 15 -3.51 0.91 -10.88
CA GLU A 15 -3.38 0.91 -12.34
C GLU A 15 -2.48 -0.23 -12.84
N LEU A 16 -1.35 -0.49 -12.17
CA LEU A 16 -0.48 -1.62 -12.53
C LEU A 16 -1.23 -2.96 -12.42
N LEU A 17 -1.99 -3.14 -11.35
CA LEU A 17 -2.84 -4.33 -11.18
C LEU A 17 -3.90 -4.41 -12.28
N ALA A 18 -4.56 -3.30 -12.62
CA ALA A 18 -5.57 -3.28 -13.66
C ALA A 18 -5.01 -3.69 -15.02
N ARG A 19 -3.82 -3.21 -15.38
CA ARG A 19 -3.12 -3.58 -16.62
C ARG A 19 -2.72 -5.06 -16.61
N ALA A 20 -2.20 -5.57 -15.51
CA ALA A 20 -1.77 -6.96 -15.37
C ALA A 20 -2.95 -7.95 -15.42
N ILE A 21 -4.09 -7.59 -14.83
CA ILE A 21 -5.29 -8.43 -14.76
C ILE A 21 -6.04 -8.45 -16.10
N GLY A 22 -6.02 -7.34 -16.84
CA GLY A 22 -6.69 -7.23 -18.13
C GLY A 22 -8.21 -7.01 -18.02
N PRO A 23 -8.88 -6.75 -19.17
CA PRO A 23 -10.26 -6.21 -19.21
C PRO A 23 -11.33 -7.14 -18.67
N SER A 24 -11.07 -8.43 -18.53
CA SER A 24 -12.03 -9.40 -17.97
C SER A 24 -12.03 -9.46 -16.45
N GLY A 25 -11.13 -8.73 -15.78
CA GLY A 25 -11.03 -8.67 -14.33
C GLY A 25 -11.67 -7.43 -13.72
N LYS A 26 -11.32 -7.17 -12.46
CA LYS A 26 -11.73 -5.97 -11.72
C LYS A 26 -10.69 -5.61 -10.66
N VAL A 27 -10.45 -4.33 -10.46
CA VAL A 27 -9.59 -3.83 -9.37
C VAL A 27 -10.34 -2.80 -8.55
N PHE A 28 -10.35 -3.00 -7.25
CA PHE A 28 -10.81 -2.01 -6.28
C PHE A 28 -9.61 -1.25 -5.73
N GLY A 29 -9.71 0.08 -5.67
CA GLY A 29 -8.74 0.92 -4.97
C GLY A 29 -9.39 1.53 -3.73
N GLN A 30 -8.94 1.11 -2.55
CA GLN A 30 -9.52 1.55 -1.28
C GLN A 30 -8.82 2.83 -0.77
N SER A 31 -9.61 3.72 -0.22
CA SER A 31 -9.16 4.84 0.60
C SER A 31 -10.08 5.02 1.80
N ARG A 32 -9.52 5.54 2.91
CA ARG A 32 -10.38 5.86 4.08
C ARG A 32 -11.31 7.03 3.79
N PRO A 33 -12.49 7.10 4.46
CA PRO A 33 -13.31 8.29 4.48
C PRO A 33 -12.51 9.49 5.01
N ARG A 34 -12.66 10.65 4.39
CA ARG A 34 -12.07 11.89 4.91
C ARG A 34 -13.09 12.59 5.81
N PRO A 35 -12.66 13.15 6.95
CA PRO A 35 -13.51 14.05 7.71
C PRO A 35 -13.93 15.22 6.82
N THR A 36 -15.22 15.53 6.80
CA THR A 36 -15.75 16.70 6.10
C THR A 36 -15.13 17.97 6.72
N GLY A 37 -14.43 18.78 5.91
CA GLY A 37 -13.85 20.04 6.34
C GLY A 37 -12.34 20.06 6.58
N GLN A 38 -11.62 18.96 6.50
CA GLN A 38 -10.16 18.97 6.49
C GLN A 38 -9.63 19.05 5.04
N ALA A 39 -8.87 20.12 4.77
CA ALA A 39 -7.97 20.12 3.61
C ALA A 39 -7.05 18.89 3.71
N SER A 40 -6.76 18.25 2.58
CA SER A 40 -5.75 17.17 2.54
C SER A 40 -4.48 17.69 3.21
N PRO A 41 -3.87 16.97 4.17
CA PRO A 41 -2.48 17.23 4.46
C PRO A 41 -1.72 17.18 3.15
N ALA A 42 -0.80 18.12 2.95
CA ALA A 42 0.12 18.00 1.83
C ALA A 42 0.69 16.58 1.83
N PRO A 43 0.83 15.90 0.68
CA PRO A 43 1.50 14.63 0.67
C PRO A 43 2.83 14.84 1.36
N ALA A 44 3.20 13.97 2.28
CA ALA A 44 4.60 13.76 2.53
C ALA A 44 5.25 13.66 1.16
N ALA A 45 6.32 14.42 0.92
CA ALA A 45 7.04 14.37 -0.35
C ALA A 45 7.17 12.90 -0.72
N PRO A 46 6.96 12.51 -1.99
CA PRO A 46 7.04 11.11 -2.35
C PRO A 46 8.36 10.60 -1.80
N GLU A 47 8.27 9.66 -0.87
CA GLU A 47 9.42 8.92 -0.38
C GLU A 47 9.85 8.01 -1.54
N GLY A 48 10.20 8.67 -2.65
CA GLY A 48 10.56 8.04 -3.89
C GLY A 48 12.05 7.92 -3.96
N ASN A 49 12.52 6.79 -4.41
CA ASN A 49 13.83 6.57 -4.98
C ASN A 49 14.42 7.86 -5.55
N ALA A 50 15.25 8.55 -4.79
CA ALA A 50 16.13 9.55 -5.34
C ALA A 50 17.10 8.79 -6.25
N ASN A 51 16.79 8.74 -7.54
CA ASN A 51 17.75 8.29 -8.54
C ASN A 51 18.90 9.30 -8.57
N PRO A 52 20.13 8.94 -8.12
CA PRO A 52 21.23 9.89 -8.00
C PRO A 52 21.82 10.36 -9.33
N SER A 53 21.21 10.06 -10.47
CA SER A 53 21.72 10.37 -11.81
C SER A 53 20.96 11.47 -12.55
N ALA A 54 20.14 12.28 -11.92
CA ALA A 54 19.51 13.42 -12.56
C ALA A 54 20.30 14.70 -12.28
N THR A 55 21.10 15.15 -13.25
CA THR A 55 21.69 16.50 -13.29
C THR A 55 20.57 17.55 -13.23
N PRO A 56 20.61 18.55 -12.34
CA PRO A 56 19.55 19.53 -12.23
C PRO A 56 19.59 20.53 -13.37
N ALA A 57 18.70 20.41 -14.31
CA ALA A 57 18.35 21.53 -15.19
C ALA A 57 17.29 22.36 -14.47
N ALA A 58 17.67 23.52 -13.95
CA ALA A 58 16.80 24.43 -13.23
C ALA A 58 15.81 25.10 -14.18
N THR A 59 14.58 24.63 -14.17
CA THR A 59 13.40 25.43 -14.55
C THR A 59 12.58 25.63 -13.29
N PRO A 60 12.07 26.82 -12.96
CA PRO A 60 11.21 27.02 -11.79
C PRO A 60 9.98 26.14 -11.95
N ALA A 61 9.91 25.05 -11.18
CA ALA A 61 8.75 24.19 -11.19
C ALA A 61 7.55 24.94 -10.61
N ALA A 62 6.43 24.90 -11.31
CA ALA A 62 5.15 25.33 -10.76
C ALA A 62 4.91 24.66 -9.40
N PRO A 63 4.29 25.34 -8.43
CA PRO A 63 4.01 24.73 -7.13
C PRO A 63 3.27 23.41 -7.33
N PRO A 64 3.63 22.35 -6.61
CA PRO A 64 2.98 21.05 -6.76
C PRO A 64 1.47 21.20 -6.58
N ALA A 65 0.71 20.71 -7.56
CA ALA A 65 -0.75 20.75 -7.49
C ALA A 65 -1.20 20.00 -6.22
N ALA A 66 -2.21 20.54 -5.51
CA ALA A 66 -2.77 19.90 -4.33
C ALA A 66 -3.15 18.43 -4.65
N PRO A 67 -2.85 17.48 -3.73
CA PRO A 67 -3.12 16.08 -3.99
C PRO A 67 -4.60 15.85 -4.22
N ARG A 68 -4.93 15.21 -5.33
CA ARG A 68 -6.30 14.89 -5.69
C ARG A 68 -6.88 13.86 -4.72
N PRO A 69 -8.17 13.94 -4.37
CA PRO A 69 -8.81 12.87 -3.63
C PRO A 69 -8.66 11.52 -4.33
N SER A 70 -8.37 10.46 -3.60
CA SER A 70 -8.14 9.13 -4.17
C SER A 70 -9.25 8.66 -5.12
N PRO A 71 -10.57 8.81 -4.82
CA PRO A 71 -11.63 8.42 -5.76
C PRO A 71 -11.55 9.16 -7.11
N VAL A 72 -11.16 10.42 -7.11
CA VAL A 72 -11.02 11.22 -8.33
C VAL A 72 -9.82 10.72 -9.16
N ALA A 73 -8.68 10.52 -8.51
CA ALA A 73 -7.48 10.00 -9.17
C ALA A 73 -7.71 8.61 -9.79
N LEU A 74 -8.41 7.73 -9.08
CA LEU A 74 -8.76 6.39 -9.57
C LEU A 74 -9.71 6.45 -10.76
N ALA A 75 -10.74 7.31 -10.74
CA ALA A 75 -11.65 7.49 -11.86
C ALA A 75 -10.96 8.05 -13.11
N GLU A 76 -10.00 8.97 -12.94
CA GLU A 76 -9.20 9.49 -14.05
C GLU A 76 -8.32 8.40 -14.67
N ARG A 77 -7.71 7.53 -13.85
CA ARG A 77 -6.92 6.39 -14.33
C ARG A 77 -7.79 5.38 -15.08
N ASP A 78 -8.94 5.02 -14.54
CA ASP A 78 -9.90 4.14 -15.21
C ASP A 78 -10.28 4.67 -16.60
N LYS A 79 -10.65 5.95 -16.66
CA LYS A 79 -10.96 6.63 -17.92
C LYS A 79 -9.78 6.62 -18.91
N ALA A 80 -8.56 6.84 -18.43
CA ALA A 80 -7.36 6.84 -19.27
C ALA A 80 -7.04 5.45 -19.86
N LEU A 81 -7.41 4.38 -19.17
CA LEU A 81 -7.22 3.00 -19.64
C LEU A 81 -8.18 2.61 -20.78
N GLN A 82 -9.26 3.34 -20.99
CA GLN A 82 -10.18 3.19 -22.13
C GLN A 82 -10.68 1.72 -22.32
N GLY A 83 -10.92 0.99 -21.26
CA GLY A 83 -11.34 -0.41 -21.32
C GLY A 83 -10.25 -1.42 -21.76
N LYS A 84 -9.00 -0.98 -21.92
CA LYS A 84 -7.87 -1.85 -22.29
C LYS A 84 -7.29 -2.64 -21.10
N ALA A 85 -7.76 -2.36 -19.89
CA ALA A 85 -7.34 -2.98 -18.65
C ALA A 85 -8.58 -3.33 -17.79
N ALA A 86 -8.38 -3.96 -16.65
CA ALA A 86 -9.47 -4.20 -15.71
C ALA A 86 -10.08 -2.88 -15.25
N PRO A 87 -11.42 -2.78 -15.14
CA PRO A 87 -12.07 -1.61 -14.55
C PRO A 87 -11.55 -1.33 -13.16
N ILE A 88 -11.28 -0.04 -12.89
CA ILE A 88 -10.86 0.44 -11.56
C ILE A 88 -12.07 1.04 -10.85
N VAL A 89 -12.37 0.51 -9.68
CA VAL A 89 -13.50 0.96 -8.84
C VAL A 89 -12.96 1.54 -7.54
N ALA A 90 -13.23 2.81 -7.29
CA ALA A 90 -12.88 3.44 -6.02
C ALA A 90 -13.78 2.93 -4.88
N VAL A 91 -13.17 2.63 -3.74
CA VAL A 91 -13.84 2.19 -2.52
C VAL A 91 -13.46 3.12 -1.38
N VAL A 92 -14.44 3.77 -0.77
CA VAL A 92 -14.23 4.66 0.37
C VAL A 92 -14.76 3.97 1.62
N GLN A 93 -13.88 3.30 2.33
CA GLN A 93 -14.18 2.50 3.52
C GLN A 93 -13.07 2.68 4.58
N PRO A 94 -13.38 2.55 5.89
CA PRO A 94 -12.33 2.54 6.91
C PRO A 94 -11.36 1.37 6.70
N PHE A 95 -10.14 1.50 7.19
CA PHE A 95 -9.13 0.45 7.05
C PHE A 95 -9.51 -0.83 7.77
N GLU A 96 -10.28 -0.75 8.85
CA GLU A 96 -10.77 -1.89 9.62
C GLU A 96 -11.77 -2.77 8.84
N GLU A 97 -12.45 -2.19 7.85
CA GLU A 97 -13.42 -2.87 6.97
C GLU A 97 -13.22 -2.39 5.51
N PRO A 98 -12.05 -2.69 4.90
CA PRO A 98 -11.63 -2.05 3.65
C PRO A 98 -12.32 -2.60 2.40
N VAL A 99 -13.09 -3.68 2.55
CA VAL A 99 -13.64 -4.45 1.44
C VAL A 99 -15.03 -3.95 1.09
N PRO A 100 -15.40 -3.81 -0.20
CA PRO A 100 -16.79 -3.52 -0.59
C PRO A 100 -17.75 -4.58 -0.03
N ALA A 101 -18.95 -4.15 0.38
CA ALA A 101 -19.93 -5.01 1.04
C ALA A 101 -20.24 -6.31 0.26
N ASP A 102 -20.30 -6.24 -1.07
CA ASP A 102 -20.58 -7.39 -1.92
C ASP A 102 -19.39 -8.35 -2.11
N PHE A 103 -18.23 -8.00 -1.53
CA PHE A 103 -16.96 -8.75 -1.70
C PHE A 103 -16.37 -9.21 -0.37
N THR A 104 -17.13 -9.21 0.70
CA THR A 104 -16.65 -9.54 2.05
C THR A 104 -16.34 -11.02 2.26
N ASP A 105 -16.89 -11.93 1.44
CA ASP A 105 -16.75 -13.37 1.64
C ASP A 105 -16.18 -14.06 0.40
N ALA A 106 -14.91 -14.47 0.47
CA ALA A 106 -14.24 -15.33 -0.50
C ALA A 106 -14.43 -14.92 -1.98
N ARG A 107 -14.34 -13.63 -2.28
CA ARG A 107 -14.55 -13.08 -3.63
C ARG A 107 -13.28 -12.54 -4.28
N LEU A 108 -12.27 -12.18 -3.48
CA LEU A 108 -11.02 -11.61 -3.97
C LEU A 108 -9.98 -12.69 -4.25
N ASP A 109 -9.21 -12.49 -5.31
CA ASP A 109 -8.06 -13.34 -5.65
C ASP A 109 -6.75 -12.78 -5.10
N LEU A 110 -6.66 -11.44 -5.00
CA LEU A 110 -5.46 -10.72 -4.57
C LEU A 110 -5.83 -9.50 -3.75
N VAL A 111 -5.09 -9.26 -2.68
CA VAL A 111 -5.05 -7.97 -1.96
C VAL A 111 -3.60 -7.48 -1.94
N SER A 112 -3.37 -6.19 -2.19
CA SER A 112 -2.08 -5.52 -2.04
C SER A 112 -2.15 -4.41 -1.01
N LEU A 113 -1.05 -4.19 -0.29
CA LEU A 113 -0.84 -3.03 0.58
C LEU A 113 0.63 -2.61 0.46
N MET A 114 0.87 -1.50 -0.25
CA MET A 114 2.20 -1.07 -0.62
C MET A 114 2.62 0.16 0.20
N PHE A 115 3.68 0.01 0.99
CA PHE A 115 4.37 1.07 1.73
C PHE A 115 3.47 1.90 2.65
N ASN A 116 2.50 1.26 3.30
CA ASN A 116 1.55 1.97 4.17
C ASN A 116 1.12 1.16 5.40
N TYR A 117 1.56 -0.09 5.56
CA TYR A 117 1.18 -0.88 6.74
C TYR A 117 1.74 -0.26 8.02
N HIS A 118 2.98 0.27 7.99
CA HIS A 118 3.58 0.96 9.13
C HIS A 118 2.75 2.17 9.56
N ASP A 119 2.25 2.98 8.63
CA ASP A 119 1.46 4.17 8.93
C ASP A 119 0.14 3.85 9.66
N LEU A 120 -0.43 2.66 9.41
CA LEU A 120 -1.65 2.23 10.10
C LEU A 120 -1.44 2.14 11.63
N GLY A 121 -0.20 1.86 12.09
CA GLY A 121 0.15 1.92 13.50
C GLY A 121 0.04 3.32 14.08
N PHE A 122 0.67 4.29 13.44
CA PHE A 122 0.62 5.69 13.83
C PHE A 122 -0.81 6.27 13.73
N MET A 123 -1.58 5.83 12.75
CA MET A 123 -2.97 6.25 12.54
C MET A 123 -3.96 5.62 13.54
N GLY A 124 -3.52 4.70 14.42
CA GLY A 124 -4.36 4.04 15.41
C GLY A 124 -5.38 3.06 14.80
N VAL A 125 -5.11 2.53 13.61
CA VAL A 125 -5.96 1.54 12.94
C VAL A 125 -5.91 0.21 13.67
N ASP A 126 -7.07 -0.42 13.89
CA ASP A 126 -7.16 -1.81 14.33
C ASP A 126 -6.74 -2.77 13.21
N ARG A 127 -5.43 -3.02 13.12
CA ARG A 127 -4.84 -3.88 12.09
C ARG A 127 -5.26 -5.34 12.21
N ALA A 128 -5.57 -5.81 13.41
CA ALA A 128 -6.09 -7.17 13.60
C ALA A 128 -7.46 -7.32 12.93
N ARG A 129 -8.34 -6.36 13.12
CA ARG A 129 -9.65 -6.30 12.45
C ARG A 129 -9.51 -6.16 10.94
N MET A 130 -8.62 -5.28 10.47
CA MET A 130 -8.32 -5.11 9.05
C MET A 130 -7.83 -6.44 8.42
N ASN A 131 -6.83 -7.08 9.00
CA ASN A 131 -6.29 -8.34 8.49
C ASN A 131 -7.34 -9.45 8.48
N ALA A 132 -8.20 -9.52 9.51
CA ALA A 132 -9.33 -10.46 9.55
C ALA A 132 -10.36 -10.18 8.45
N ALA A 133 -10.67 -8.92 8.13
CA ALA A 133 -11.56 -8.55 7.03
C ALA A 133 -10.96 -8.95 5.67
N VAL A 134 -9.67 -8.69 5.45
CA VAL A 134 -8.93 -9.12 4.26
C VAL A 134 -8.93 -10.65 4.13
N PHE A 135 -8.70 -11.35 5.23
CA PHE A 135 -8.72 -12.82 5.25
C PHE A 135 -10.09 -13.37 4.82
N ARG A 136 -11.19 -12.84 5.38
CA ARG A 136 -12.54 -13.27 4.98
C ARG A 136 -12.79 -13.04 3.50
N ALA A 137 -12.40 -11.88 2.97
CA ALA A 137 -12.67 -11.49 1.59
C ALA A 137 -11.90 -12.28 0.54
N LEU A 138 -10.71 -12.77 0.87
CA LEU A 138 -9.92 -13.59 -0.03
C LEU A 138 -10.49 -15.01 -0.17
N LYS A 139 -10.43 -15.57 -1.37
CA LYS A 139 -10.70 -16.97 -1.64
C LYS A 139 -9.65 -17.86 -0.95
N SER A 140 -9.95 -19.14 -0.76
CA SER A 140 -8.92 -20.14 -0.46
C SER A 140 -7.88 -20.15 -1.60
N GLY A 141 -6.60 -20.14 -1.26
CA GLY A 141 -5.49 -19.92 -2.21
C GLY A 141 -5.28 -18.46 -2.62
N GLY A 142 -6.15 -17.54 -2.21
CA GLY A 142 -6.01 -16.10 -2.46
C GLY A 142 -4.77 -15.51 -1.79
N VAL A 143 -4.24 -14.47 -2.37
CA VAL A 143 -2.93 -13.91 -2.03
C VAL A 143 -3.07 -12.52 -1.39
N TYR A 144 -2.32 -12.29 -0.31
CA TYR A 144 -2.10 -10.97 0.28
C TYR A 144 -0.63 -10.61 0.12
N VAL A 145 -0.32 -9.51 -0.58
CA VAL A 145 1.04 -9.01 -0.78
C VAL A 145 1.19 -7.70 -0.04
N ILE A 146 2.22 -7.62 0.78
CA ILE A 146 2.57 -6.41 1.54
C ILE A 146 4.03 -6.07 1.26
N ALA A 147 4.27 -4.82 0.85
CA ALA A 147 5.61 -4.24 0.82
C ALA A 147 5.69 -3.12 1.84
N ASP A 148 6.81 -3.02 2.56
CA ASP A 148 6.98 -1.93 3.52
C ASP A 148 8.46 -1.63 3.81
N HIS A 149 8.71 -0.52 4.51
CA HIS A 149 10.03 -0.08 4.95
C HIS A 149 10.47 -0.88 6.18
N ALA A 150 11.61 -1.54 6.08
CA ALA A 150 12.13 -2.38 7.14
C ALA A 150 12.59 -1.56 8.36
N GLY A 151 12.02 -1.84 9.51
CA GLY A 151 12.46 -1.38 10.82
C GLY A 151 13.59 -2.24 11.40
N ARG A 152 14.16 -1.77 12.51
CA ARG A 152 15.19 -2.51 13.26
C ARG A 152 14.57 -3.70 14.01
N PRO A 153 15.35 -4.73 14.32
CA PRO A 153 14.91 -5.81 15.20
C PRO A 153 14.40 -5.28 16.55
N ASP A 154 13.40 -5.94 17.12
CA ASP A 154 12.79 -5.65 18.42
C ASP A 154 12.08 -4.27 18.52
N THR A 155 11.92 -3.55 17.42
CA THR A 155 11.17 -2.27 17.42
C THR A 155 9.68 -2.46 17.17
N GLY A 156 9.27 -3.58 16.61
CA GLY A 156 7.88 -3.84 16.27
C GLY A 156 7.33 -2.76 15.35
N ILE A 157 6.34 -2.00 15.85
CA ILE A 157 5.71 -0.85 15.15
C ILE A 157 5.97 0.48 15.86
N SER A 158 6.83 0.51 16.89
CA SER A 158 7.04 1.71 17.70
C SER A 158 7.65 2.89 16.92
N GLU A 159 8.30 2.63 15.81
CA GLU A 159 8.94 3.63 14.95
C GLU A 159 8.05 4.12 13.80
N SER A 160 6.79 3.71 13.76
CA SER A 160 5.87 4.07 12.66
C SER A 160 5.66 5.57 12.51
N GLY A 161 5.50 6.30 13.61
CA GLY A 161 5.27 7.75 13.59
C GLY A 161 6.54 8.61 13.54
N THR A 162 7.73 8.02 13.60
CA THR A 162 9.01 8.73 13.65
C THR A 162 9.90 8.41 12.45
N LEU A 163 10.16 7.13 12.20
CA LEU A 163 11.01 6.68 11.13
C LEU A 163 10.25 6.13 9.92
N HIS A 164 8.92 6.04 10.02
CA HIS A 164 8.07 5.42 9.00
C HIS A 164 8.59 4.03 8.61
N ARG A 165 8.73 3.17 9.63
CA ARG A 165 9.25 1.80 9.49
C ARG A 165 8.47 0.83 10.37
N ILE A 166 8.50 -0.43 9.97
CA ILE A 166 7.95 -1.54 10.74
C ILE A 166 8.92 -2.73 10.71
N GLU A 167 9.10 -3.40 11.84
CA GLU A 167 9.88 -4.63 11.87
C GLU A 167 9.21 -5.73 11.03
N PRO A 168 9.92 -6.34 10.05
CA PRO A 168 9.34 -7.36 9.18
C PRO A 168 8.74 -8.55 9.95
N ALA A 169 9.42 -9.02 11.01
CA ALA A 169 8.95 -10.12 11.83
C ALA A 169 7.65 -9.79 12.59
N PHE A 170 7.51 -8.54 13.04
CA PHE A 170 6.30 -8.06 13.69
C PHE A 170 5.11 -8.05 12.72
N LEU A 171 5.28 -7.46 11.52
CA LEU A 171 4.25 -7.45 10.48
C LEU A 171 3.81 -8.88 10.14
N ARG A 172 4.77 -9.76 9.89
CA ARG A 172 4.49 -11.16 9.59
C ARG A 172 3.63 -11.81 10.68
N LYS A 173 3.98 -11.62 11.93
CA LYS A 173 3.24 -12.17 13.09
C LYS A 173 1.79 -11.65 13.13
N GLU A 174 1.56 -10.36 12.89
CA GLU A 174 0.20 -9.79 12.87
C GLU A 174 -0.65 -10.38 11.74
N VAL A 175 -0.08 -10.56 10.54
CA VAL A 175 -0.80 -11.12 9.40
C VAL A 175 -1.07 -12.63 9.60
N GLU A 176 -0.09 -13.38 10.09
CA GLU A 176 -0.28 -14.81 10.39
C GLU A 176 -1.32 -15.02 11.51
N ALA A 177 -1.43 -14.11 12.49
CA ALA A 177 -2.45 -14.15 13.54
C ALA A 177 -3.89 -14.05 13.00
N ALA A 178 -4.09 -13.46 11.83
CA ALA A 178 -5.39 -13.42 11.14
C ALA A 178 -5.73 -14.72 10.38
N GLY A 179 -4.84 -15.72 10.38
CA GLY A 179 -5.03 -17.02 9.74
C GLY A 179 -4.27 -17.23 8.44
N PHE A 180 -3.56 -16.22 7.94
CA PHE A 180 -2.72 -16.34 6.76
C PHE A 180 -1.52 -17.26 7.01
N LYS A 181 -1.02 -17.86 5.91
CA LYS A 181 0.27 -18.53 5.89
C LYS A 181 1.28 -17.69 5.12
N PHE A 182 2.42 -17.42 5.74
CA PHE A 182 3.56 -16.85 5.03
C PHE A 182 4.02 -17.80 3.93
N ALA A 183 4.17 -17.29 2.71
CA ALA A 183 4.49 -18.11 1.54
C ALA A 183 5.87 -17.77 0.96
N ALA A 184 6.24 -16.50 0.91
CA ALA A 184 7.52 -16.06 0.36
C ALA A 184 7.85 -14.63 0.78
N GLU A 185 9.13 -14.31 0.73
CA GLU A 185 9.67 -12.96 0.79
C GLU A 185 10.57 -12.69 -0.41
N ALA A 186 10.52 -11.48 -0.94
CA ALA A 186 11.38 -11.06 -2.04
C ALA A 186 12.35 -9.99 -1.56
N SER A 187 13.62 -10.10 -2.00
CA SER A 187 14.73 -9.23 -1.58
C SER A 187 15.12 -8.17 -2.61
N PHE A 188 14.38 -8.04 -3.70
CA PHE A 188 14.75 -7.10 -4.78
C PHE A 188 14.67 -5.61 -4.40
N LEU A 189 14.04 -5.29 -3.27
CA LEU A 189 14.00 -3.97 -2.66
C LEU A 189 14.90 -3.84 -1.43
N SER A 190 15.62 -4.90 -1.05
CA SER A 190 16.45 -4.89 0.13
C SER A 190 17.71 -4.04 -0.06
N ASN A 191 18.00 -3.20 0.93
CA ASN A 191 19.24 -2.43 1.00
C ASN A 191 19.95 -2.68 2.35
N PRO A 192 20.89 -3.61 2.42
CA PRO A 192 21.60 -3.93 3.65
C PRO A 192 22.48 -2.78 4.17
N ASN A 193 22.73 -1.74 3.36
CA ASN A 193 23.51 -0.58 3.76
C ASN A 193 22.67 0.51 4.45
N ASP A 194 21.34 0.38 4.47
CA ASP A 194 20.47 1.30 5.21
C ASP A 194 20.58 1.04 6.72
N PRO A 195 21.08 2.00 7.53
CA PRO A 195 21.22 1.82 8.97
C PRO A 195 19.87 1.81 9.73
N LYS A 196 18.78 2.16 9.07
CA LYS A 196 17.40 2.19 9.61
C LYS A 196 17.21 3.11 10.81
N ASP A 197 18.08 4.10 10.99
CA ASP A 197 18.07 5.04 12.11
C ASP A 197 17.45 6.38 11.77
N LYS A 198 17.11 6.61 10.50
CA LYS A 198 16.49 7.83 9.98
C LYS A 198 15.32 7.49 9.05
N ASN A 199 14.36 8.41 8.96
CA ASN A 199 13.29 8.29 7.97
C ASN A 199 13.86 8.38 6.54
N THR A 200 14.69 9.40 6.27
CA THR A 200 15.48 9.46 5.03
C THR A 200 16.93 9.15 5.36
N PRO A 201 17.53 8.07 4.82
CA PRO A 201 18.92 7.73 5.07
C PRO A 201 19.87 8.87 4.67
N ASP A 202 20.96 9.03 5.44
CA ASP A 202 21.98 10.05 5.21
C ASP A 202 23.37 9.40 5.33
N PRO A 203 24.19 9.38 4.26
CA PRO A 203 23.92 9.99 2.95
C PRO A 203 22.70 9.41 2.24
N PRO A 204 22.08 10.18 1.33
CA PRO A 204 20.86 9.72 0.62
C PRO A 204 21.07 8.40 -0.10
N GLN A 205 20.24 7.42 0.21
CA GLN A 205 20.22 6.09 -0.40
C GLN A 205 18.79 5.51 -0.26
N PRO A 206 18.44 4.46 -1.02
CA PRO A 206 17.15 3.77 -0.83
C PRO A 206 17.02 3.23 0.59
N LYS A 207 15.84 3.28 1.16
CA LYS A 207 15.53 2.55 2.39
C LYS A 207 15.68 1.05 2.16
N ASP A 208 15.96 0.31 3.22
CA ASP A 208 15.77 -1.14 3.20
C ASP A 208 14.28 -1.44 3.25
N GLU A 209 13.81 -2.24 2.29
CA GLU A 209 12.40 -2.56 2.10
C GLU A 209 12.23 -4.06 1.91
N PHE A 210 11.09 -4.56 2.29
CA PHE A 210 10.73 -5.97 2.11
C PHE A 210 9.40 -6.11 1.38
N VAL A 211 9.23 -7.26 0.73
CA VAL A 211 7.98 -7.66 0.10
C VAL A 211 7.61 -9.04 0.58
N MET A 212 6.49 -9.16 1.26
CA MET A 212 6.00 -10.44 1.77
C MET A 212 4.73 -10.89 1.05
N LYS A 213 4.70 -12.17 0.73
CA LYS A 213 3.53 -12.85 0.18
C LYS A 213 2.93 -13.77 1.22
N PHE A 214 1.64 -13.61 1.45
CA PHE A 214 0.83 -14.48 2.31
C PHE A 214 -0.26 -15.14 1.48
N VAL A 215 -0.69 -16.32 1.91
CA VAL A 215 -1.76 -17.08 1.25
C VAL A 215 -2.81 -17.46 2.27
N LYS A 216 -4.08 -17.32 1.91
CA LYS A 216 -5.19 -17.89 2.67
C LYS A 216 -5.24 -19.40 2.39
N PRO A 217 -5.17 -20.28 3.42
CA PRO A 217 -5.27 -21.71 3.25
C PRO A 217 -6.56 -22.18 2.61
#